data_791866fe09a0015e70bcc32f969a6304
#
_entry.id   791866fe09a0015e70bcc32f969a6304
#
_cell.length_a   1.000
_cell.length_b   1.000
_cell.length_c   1.000
_cell.angle_alpha   90.00
_cell.angle_beta   90.00
_cell.angle_gamma   90.00
#
_symmetry.space_group_name_H-M   'P 1'
#
loop_
_entity.id
_entity.type
_entity.pdbx_description
1 polymer ?
#
loop_
_entity_poly.entity_id
_entity_poly.type
_entity_poly.pdbx_seq_one_letter_code
_entity_poly.pdbx_strand_id
1 'polypeptide(L)'
;MNAWQRGLLLALMGLPAVLAAQPPALPAVKVTHRAPMYLDTARSQLGFEVRSRLGQRIEGNFPQFEGRIEVLSDGRHQVHLKMFTRTVEIPGKVRYTGWMRGPDFFDAERHPVVEFDSLPYDPARVDQGGDIQGRLMLRGVSHPEVLRVDKAECARPGYDCDVVSRGTVLRGRYGMDNWQFALSDRVTFVLRARLTGVPEP
;
A
#
# COMPACT_ATOMS: atom_id res chain seq x y z
N MET A 1 -65.20 65.72 -30.69
CA MET A 1 -64.19 66.80 -30.79
C MET A 1 -62.80 66.25 -30.45
N ASN A 2 -61.98 66.25 -31.44
CA ASN A 2 -60.49 66.34 -31.45
C ASN A 2 -59.66 65.31 -30.63
N ALA A 3 -59.07 64.35 -31.26
CA ALA A 3 -57.76 64.32 -31.98
C ALA A 3 -56.56 64.39 -31.04
N TRP A 4 -55.78 63.38 -31.05
CA TRP A 4 -54.36 63.46 -31.53
C TRP A 4 -53.68 62.09 -31.27
N GLN A 5 -53.46 61.37 -32.34
CA GLN A 5 -52.50 60.30 -32.41
C GLN A 5 -51.10 60.89 -32.40
N ARG A 6 -50.27 60.38 -31.54
CA ARG A 6 -48.80 60.49 -31.69
C ARG A 6 -48.20 59.12 -31.69
N GLY A 7 -47.82 58.71 -32.88
CA GLY A 7 -47.06 57.45 -33.08
C GLY A 7 -45.66 57.55 -32.44
N LEU A 8 -45.31 56.52 -31.70
CA LEU A 8 -43.97 56.31 -31.17
C LEU A 8 -43.31 55.19 -32.02
N LEU A 9 -42.39 55.60 -32.92
CA LEU A 9 -41.52 54.73 -33.64
C LEU A 9 -40.46 54.18 -32.71
N LEU A 10 -40.58 52.90 -32.32
CA LEU A 10 -39.53 52.16 -31.61
C LEU A 10 -38.51 51.70 -32.65
N ALA A 11 -37.36 52.31 -32.70
CA ALA A 11 -36.19 51.87 -33.44
C ALA A 11 -35.59 50.66 -32.73
N LEU A 12 -35.73 49.45 -33.30
CA LEU A 12 -35.01 48.26 -32.88
C LEU A 12 -33.54 48.40 -33.33
N MET A 13 -32.66 48.77 -32.40
CA MET A 13 -31.23 48.63 -32.56
C MET A 13 -30.84 47.16 -32.40
N GLY A 14 -30.56 46.47 -33.53
CA GLY A 14 -29.98 45.15 -33.52
C GLY A 14 -28.54 45.18 -32.97
N LEU A 15 -28.30 44.56 -31.81
CA LEU A 15 -26.95 44.27 -31.33
C LEU A 15 -26.34 43.16 -32.18
N PRO A 16 -25.09 43.33 -32.67
CA PRO A 16 -24.39 42.26 -33.33
C PRO A 16 -24.03 41.19 -32.27
N ALA A 17 -24.47 39.93 -32.50
CA ALA A 17 -24.03 38.77 -31.74
C ALA A 17 -22.55 38.51 -32.02
N VAL A 18 -21.71 38.82 -31.03
CA VAL A 18 -20.29 38.42 -31.03
C VAL A 18 -20.23 36.90 -30.88
N LEU A 19 -19.98 36.16 -31.91
CA LEU A 19 -19.67 34.74 -31.87
C LEU A 19 -18.34 34.58 -31.15
N ALA A 20 -18.38 34.23 -29.86
CA ALA A 20 -17.19 33.85 -29.11
C ALA A 20 -16.67 32.51 -29.66
N ALA A 21 -15.55 32.54 -30.37
CA ALA A 21 -14.84 31.34 -30.80
C ALA A 21 -14.40 30.53 -29.55
N GLN A 22 -14.93 29.32 -29.38
CA GLN A 22 -14.48 28.40 -28.37
C GLN A 22 -13.03 27.99 -28.66
N PRO A 23 -12.13 28.05 -27.66
CA PRO A 23 -10.78 27.56 -27.84
C PRO A 23 -10.82 26.05 -28.17
N PRO A 24 -9.90 25.56 -29.03
CA PRO A 24 -9.83 24.14 -29.38
C PRO A 24 -9.67 23.32 -28.10
N ALA A 25 -10.54 22.33 -27.89
CA ALA A 25 -10.43 21.39 -26.79
C ALA A 25 -9.11 20.65 -26.93
N LEU A 26 -8.25 20.74 -25.89
CA LEU A 26 -7.03 19.96 -25.82
C LEU A 26 -7.39 18.47 -25.91
N PRO A 27 -6.64 17.67 -26.69
CA PRO A 27 -6.91 16.23 -26.78
C PRO A 27 -6.82 15.64 -25.37
N ALA A 28 -7.90 14.98 -24.96
CA ALA A 28 -7.92 14.24 -23.69
C ALA A 28 -6.83 13.17 -23.77
N VAL A 29 -5.75 13.37 -23.01
CA VAL A 29 -4.72 12.34 -22.83
C VAL A 29 -5.43 11.17 -22.15
N LYS A 30 -5.63 10.06 -22.87
CA LYS A 30 -6.08 8.81 -22.29
C LYS A 30 -4.98 8.35 -21.35
N VAL A 31 -5.10 8.64 -20.06
CA VAL A 31 -4.28 8.03 -19.02
C VAL A 31 -4.69 6.57 -18.96
N THR A 32 -3.97 5.71 -19.64
CA THR A 32 -4.18 4.27 -19.56
C THR A 32 -3.66 3.84 -18.19
N HIS A 33 -4.53 3.76 -17.21
CA HIS A 33 -4.20 3.13 -15.93
C HIS A 33 -4.04 1.63 -16.22
N ARG A 34 -2.82 1.13 -16.07
CA ARG A 34 -2.57 -0.31 -16.10
C ARG A 34 -3.30 -0.95 -14.91
N ALA A 35 -3.92 -2.11 -15.12
CA ALA A 35 -4.63 -2.80 -14.04
C ALA A 35 -3.66 -3.11 -12.88
N PRO A 36 -4.10 -2.94 -11.61
CA PRO A 36 -3.27 -3.28 -10.47
C PRO A 36 -2.99 -4.79 -10.44
N MET A 37 -1.80 -5.16 -10.00
CA MET A 37 -1.43 -6.54 -9.71
C MET A 37 -1.76 -6.87 -8.26
N TYR A 38 -2.18 -8.10 -8.00
CA TYR A 38 -2.55 -8.55 -6.64
C TYR A 38 -1.64 -9.68 -6.18
N LEU A 39 -1.41 -9.75 -4.88
CA LEU A 39 -0.75 -10.89 -4.28
C LEU A 39 -1.65 -12.14 -4.35
N ASP A 40 -1.07 -13.26 -4.73
CA ASP A 40 -1.66 -14.57 -4.55
C ASP A 40 -1.44 -15.01 -3.10
N THR A 41 -2.43 -14.80 -2.25
CA THR A 41 -2.32 -15.09 -0.82
C THR A 41 -2.19 -16.58 -0.51
N ALA A 42 -2.61 -17.46 -1.41
CA ALA A 42 -2.45 -18.91 -1.26
C ALA A 42 -1.00 -19.38 -1.50
N ARG A 43 -0.25 -18.65 -2.33
CA ARG A 43 1.16 -18.93 -2.65
C ARG A 43 2.15 -17.97 -1.99
N SER A 44 1.66 -16.94 -1.30
CA SER A 44 2.49 -15.98 -0.60
C SER A 44 2.52 -16.27 0.89
N GLN A 45 3.56 -15.80 1.56
CA GLN A 45 3.72 -15.94 3.01
C GLN A 45 4.15 -14.59 3.60
N LEU A 46 3.49 -14.18 4.66
CA LEU A 46 3.84 -12.98 5.40
C LEU A 46 3.96 -13.31 6.89
N GLY A 47 5.12 -13.04 7.43
CA GLY A 47 5.43 -13.33 8.81
C GLY A 47 6.35 -12.29 9.43
N PHE A 48 6.76 -12.54 10.64
CA PHE A 48 7.75 -11.76 11.36
C PHE A 48 8.61 -12.65 12.24
N GLU A 49 9.77 -12.14 12.58
CA GLU A 49 10.67 -12.75 13.55
C GLU A 49 11.11 -11.74 14.61
N VAL A 50 11.23 -12.21 15.82
CA VAL A 50 11.82 -11.49 16.94
C VAL A 50 12.75 -12.42 17.72
N ARG A 51 13.83 -11.88 18.28
CA ARG A 51 14.75 -12.65 19.13
C ARG A 51 14.44 -12.42 20.60
N SER A 52 14.47 -13.48 21.40
CA SER A 52 14.54 -13.34 22.85
C SER A 52 15.91 -12.80 23.27
N ARG A 53 16.01 -12.30 24.50
CA ARG A 53 17.31 -11.88 25.06
C ARG A 53 18.29 -13.06 25.23
N LEU A 54 17.79 -14.27 25.26
CA LEU A 54 18.58 -15.52 25.28
C LEU A 54 18.97 -16.03 23.89
N GLY A 55 18.67 -15.23 22.82
CA GLY A 55 19.04 -15.55 21.44
C GLY A 55 18.05 -16.46 20.71
N GLN A 56 17.00 -16.95 21.35
CA GLN A 56 16.00 -17.77 20.69
C GLN A 56 15.23 -16.97 19.64
N ARG A 57 15.07 -17.54 18.44
CA ARG A 57 14.24 -16.97 17.38
C ARG A 57 12.79 -17.39 17.60
N ILE A 58 11.91 -16.40 17.57
CA ILE A 58 10.47 -16.57 17.66
C ILE A 58 9.90 -16.07 16.33
N GLU A 59 9.22 -16.96 15.63
CA GLU A 59 8.60 -16.67 14.34
C GLU A 59 7.10 -16.65 14.50
N GLY A 60 6.46 -15.69 13.83
CA GLY A 60 5.01 -15.58 13.74
C GLY A 60 4.58 -15.33 12.31
N ASN A 61 3.33 -15.70 12.02
CA ASN A 61 2.74 -15.56 10.70
C ASN A 61 1.47 -14.71 10.77
N PHE A 62 1.14 -14.10 9.62
CA PHE A 62 -0.18 -13.50 9.36
C PHE A 62 -0.88 -14.37 8.31
N PRO A 63 -1.72 -15.34 8.71
CA PRO A 63 -2.45 -16.20 7.77
C PRO A 63 -3.38 -15.43 6.84
N GLN A 64 -3.91 -14.28 7.30
CA GLN A 64 -4.72 -13.41 6.48
C GLN A 64 -4.00 -12.08 6.24
N PHE A 65 -3.79 -11.77 4.99
CA PHE A 65 -3.23 -10.52 4.52
C PHE A 65 -3.73 -10.24 3.10
N GLU A 66 -3.58 -9.01 2.67
CA GLU A 66 -3.89 -8.55 1.31
C GLU A 66 -2.70 -7.76 0.78
N GLY A 67 -2.52 -7.78 -0.53
CA GLY A 67 -1.51 -6.96 -1.17
C GLY A 67 -1.87 -6.64 -2.60
N ARG A 68 -1.63 -5.38 -2.98
CA ARG A 68 -1.77 -4.92 -4.36
C ARG A 68 -0.57 -4.07 -4.73
N ILE A 69 -0.26 -4.06 -6.02
CA ILE A 69 0.76 -3.25 -6.62
C ILE A 69 0.08 -2.40 -7.68
N GLU A 70 0.10 -1.09 -7.49
CA GLU A 70 -0.37 -0.12 -8.47
C GLU A 70 0.75 0.21 -9.44
N VAL A 71 0.43 0.25 -10.74
CA VAL A 71 1.34 0.72 -11.79
C VAL A 71 0.96 2.15 -12.13
N LEU A 72 1.84 3.08 -11.79
CA LEU A 72 1.61 4.50 -11.99
C LEU A 72 1.81 4.89 -13.47
N SER A 73 1.28 6.04 -13.86
CA SER A 73 1.35 6.54 -15.24
C SER A 73 2.78 6.78 -15.75
N ASP A 74 3.74 6.96 -14.84
CA ASP A 74 5.16 7.11 -15.16
C ASP A 74 5.94 5.77 -15.16
N GLY A 75 5.24 4.64 -15.01
CA GLY A 75 5.80 3.29 -15.00
C GLY A 75 6.36 2.85 -13.64
N ARG A 76 6.38 3.72 -12.63
CA ARG A 76 6.75 3.31 -11.27
C ARG A 76 5.66 2.47 -10.64
N HIS A 77 6.05 1.64 -9.68
CA HIS A 77 5.14 0.82 -8.89
C HIS A 77 4.94 1.38 -7.49
N GLN A 78 3.79 1.09 -6.91
CA GLN A 78 3.48 1.37 -5.51
C GLN A 78 2.81 0.16 -4.88
N VAL A 79 3.35 -0.31 -3.76
CA VAL A 79 2.84 -1.47 -3.01
C VAL A 79 1.96 -1.00 -1.86
N HIS A 80 0.83 -1.68 -1.69
CA HIS A 80 -0.06 -1.58 -0.55
C HIS A 80 -0.24 -2.96 0.07
N LEU A 81 0.13 -3.11 1.34
CA LEU A 81 0.01 -4.35 2.10
C LEU A 81 -0.89 -4.11 3.32
N LYS A 82 -1.76 -5.08 3.60
CA LYS A 82 -2.58 -5.14 4.81
C LYS A 82 -2.42 -6.51 5.47
N MET A 83 -2.17 -6.50 6.77
CA MET A 83 -2.02 -7.70 7.59
C MET A 83 -3.06 -7.68 8.70
N PHE A 84 -3.85 -8.75 8.83
CA PHE A 84 -4.93 -8.82 9.81
C PHE A 84 -4.43 -9.38 11.14
N THR A 85 -4.27 -8.52 12.12
CA THR A 85 -3.66 -8.83 13.43
C THR A 85 -4.45 -9.87 14.23
N ARG A 86 -5.76 -9.97 14.01
CA ARG A 86 -6.62 -11.00 14.66
C ARG A 86 -6.25 -12.42 14.25
N THR A 87 -5.60 -12.58 13.11
CA THR A 87 -5.19 -13.88 12.59
C THR A 87 -3.76 -14.23 12.91
N VAL A 88 -2.97 -13.29 13.46
CA VAL A 88 -1.56 -13.53 13.80
C VAL A 88 -1.42 -14.79 14.65
N GLU A 89 -0.40 -15.58 14.37
CA GLU A 89 -0.12 -16.80 15.09
C GLU A 89 1.38 -17.04 15.26
N ILE A 90 1.71 -17.75 16.34
CA ILE A 90 3.02 -18.34 16.57
C ILE A 90 2.85 -19.86 16.38
N PRO A 91 3.34 -20.47 15.30
CA PRO A 91 3.11 -21.87 14.99
C PRO A 91 3.48 -22.79 16.14
N GLY A 92 2.54 -23.68 16.50
CA GLY A 92 2.71 -24.64 17.59
C GLY A 92 2.70 -24.06 19.02
N LYS A 93 2.46 -22.75 19.19
CA LYS A 93 2.52 -22.07 20.51
C LYS A 93 1.27 -21.25 20.78
N VAL A 94 0.16 -21.91 21.06
CA VAL A 94 -1.17 -21.28 21.28
C VAL A 94 -1.11 -20.14 22.32
N ARG A 95 -0.41 -20.34 23.42
CA ARG A 95 -0.26 -19.32 24.48
C ARG A 95 0.43 -18.06 23.96
N TYR A 96 1.49 -18.21 23.17
CA TYR A 96 2.22 -17.06 22.57
C TYR A 96 1.38 -16.37 21.52
N THR A 97 0.60 -17.11 20.75
CA THR A 97 -0.39 -16.58 19.81
C THR A 97 -1.38 -15.65 20.52
N GLY A 98 -1.92 -16.08 21.69
CA GLY A 98 -2.79 -15.22 22.49
C GLY A 98 -2.10 -13.93 22.95
N TRP A 99 -0.85 -14.03 23.40
CA TRP A 99 -0.07 -12.84 23.78
C TRP A 99 0.15 -11.88 22.62
N MET A 100 0.52 -12.41 21.44
CA MET A 100 0.74 -11.56 20.24
C MET A 100 -0.50 -10.76 19.84
N ARG A 101 -1.71 -11.33 20.03
CA ARG A 101 -2.97 -10.62 19.77
C ARG A 101 -3.34 -9.63 20.86
N GLY A 102 -2.74 -9.76 22.03
CA GLY A 102 -3.03 -8.96 23.22
C GLY A 102 -2.46 -7.54 23.19
N PRO A 103 -2.82 -6.74 24.23
CA PRO A 103 -2.50 -5.31 24.30
C PRO A 103 -1.00 -5.00 24.40
N ASP A 104 -0.17 -5.93 24.87
CA ASP A 104 1.28 -5.75 24.95
C ASP A 104 1.99 -5.82 23.59
N PHE A 105 1.31 -6.39 22.56
CA PHE A 105 1.85 -6.58 21.23
C PHE A 105 0.95 -5.93 20.17
N PHE A 106 0.27 -6.70 19.31
CA PHE A 106 -0.51 -6.13 18.22
C PHE A 106 -1.79 -5.43 18.66
N ASP A 107 -2.33 -5.75 19.86
CA ASP A 107 -3.59 -5.20 20.35
C ASP A 107 -4.71 -5.32 19.31
N ALA A 108 -4.92 -6.55 18.87
CA ALA A 108 -5.70 -6.88 17.69
C ALA A 108 -7.18 -6.48 17.74
N GLU A 109 -7.71 -6.23 18.95
CA GLU A 109 -9.07 -5.73 19.11
C GLU A 109 -9.17 -4.25 18.73
N ARG A 110 -8.22 -3.43 19.19
CA ARG A 110 -8.19 -1.99 18.89
C ARG A 110 -7.51 -1.66 17.57
N HIS A 111 -6.56 -2.50 17.15
CA HIS A 111 -5.76 -2.30 15.95
C HIS A 111 -5.82 -3.54 15.04
N PRO A 112 -6.95 -3.79 14.36
CA PRO A 112 -7.19 -5.03 13.62
C PRO A 112 -6.31 -5.20 12.38
N VAL A 113 -5.64 -4.13 11.93
CA VAL A 113 -4.83 -4.12 10.70
C VAL A 113 -3.48 -3.44 10.94
N VAL A 114 -2.43 -4.02 10.36
CA VAL A 114 -1.14 -3.38 10.10
C VAL A 114 -1.08 -3.07 8.62
N GLU A 115 -0.68 -1.85 8.24
CA GLU A 115 -0.63 -1.42 6.84
C GLU A 115 0.79 -0.95 6.48
N PHE A 116 1.22 -1.30 5.28
CA PHE A 116 2.43 -0.74 4.69
C PHE A 116 2.12 -0.20 3.30
N ASP A 117 2.38 1.09 3.11
CA ASP A 117 2.26 1.80 1.84
C ASP A 117 3.63 2.27 1.38
N SER A 118 4.10 1.75 0.24
CA SER A 118 5.38 2.21 -0.29
C SER A 118 5.27 3.60 -0.94
N LEU A 119 6.39 4.29 -0.99
CA LEU A 119 6.56 5.36 -1.97
C LEU A 119 6.65 4.74 -3.37
N PRO A 120 6.35 5.52 -4.44
CA PRO A 120 6.57 5.07 -5.80
C PRO A 120 8.04 4.68 -6.05
N TYR A 121 8.27 3.48 -6.61
CA TYR A 121 9.61 2.94 -6.85
C TYR A 121 9.75 2.38 -8.27
N ASP A 122 10.98 2.30 -8.75
CA ASP A 122 11.32 1.67 -10.03
C ASP A 122 11.13 0.14 -9.93
N PRO A 123 10.32 -0.51 -10.81
CA PRO A 123 10.12 -1.95 -10.81
C PRO A 123 11.42 -2.76 -10.92
N ALA A 124 12.48 -2.23 -11.52
CA ALA A 124 13.79 -2.86 -11.57
C ALA A 124 14.36 -3.23 -10.19
N ARG A 125 13.89 -2.60 -9.10
CA ARG A 125 14.26 -2.98 -7.72
C ARG A 125 13.77 -4.36 -7.33
N VAL A 126 12.73 -4.89 -7.99
CA VAL A 126 12.26 -6.26 -7.75
C VAL A 126 13.19 -7.27 -8.42
N ASP A 127 13.72 -6.94 -9.59
CA ASP A 127 14.62 -7.83 -10.35
C ASP A 127 16.04 -7.81 -9.77
N GLN A 128 16.55 -6.61 -9.49
CA GLN A 128 17.94 -6.39 -9.11
C GLN A 128 18.18 -6.45 -7.60
N GLY A 129 17.10 -6.40 -6.84
CA GLY A 129 17.16 -6.16 -5.39
C GLY A 129 17.30 -4.68 -5.06
N GLY A 130 16.98 -4.32 -3.84
CA GLY A 130 17.14 -2.96 -3.37
C GLY A 130 16.13 -2.56 -2.30
N ASP A 131 16.20 -1.31 -1.90
CA ASP A 131 15.38 -0.77 -0.83
C ASP A 131 14.13 -0.09 -1.41
N ILE A 132 12.97 -0.46 -0.86
CA ILE A 132 11.68 0.18 -1.12
C ILE A 132 11.29 0.94 0.15
N GLN A 133 11.26 2.25 0.05
CA GLN A 133 10.83 3.11 1.14
C GLN A 133 9.30 3.16 1.21
N GLY A 134 8.76 3.27 2.40
CA GLY A 134 7.33 3.36 2.61
C GLY A 134 6.99 3.85 4.01
N ARG A 135 5.74 3.73 4.33
CA ARG A 135 5.17 4.06 5.63
C ARG A 135 4.48 2.83 6.21
N LEU A 136 4.91 2.45 7.40
CA LEU A 136 4.26 1.39 8.16
C LEU A 136 3.34 2.02 9.20
N MET A 137 2.08 1.62 9.20
CA MET A 137 1.11 1.91 10.24
C MET A 137 0.91 0.64 11.08
N LEU A 138 1.27 0.72 12.34
CA LEU A 138 1.20 -0.37 13.31
C LEU A 138 0.68 0.19 14.63
N ARG A 139 -0.39 -0.39 15.18
CA ARG A 139 -1.08 0.07 16.39
C ARG A 139 -1.51 1.55 16.32
N GLY A 140 -1.93 2.02 15.15
CA GLY A 140 -2.32 3.41 14.93
C GLY A 140 -1.16 4.41 14.88
N VAL A 141 0.09 3.95 15.04
CA VAL A 141 1.29 4.78 14.91
C VAL A 141 1.90 4.56 13.54
N SER A 142 2.29 5.65 12.89
CA SER A 142 2.81 5.62 11.51
C SER A 142 4.24 6.16 11.45
N HIS A 143 5.17 5.34 10.93
CA HIS A 143 6.56 5.72 10.73
C HIS A 143 7.05 5.39 9.31
N PRO A 144 8.02 6.16 8.78
CA PRO A 144 8.75 5.77 7.60
C PRO A 144 9.61 4.53 7.91
N GLU A 145 9.50 3.52 7.05
CA GLU A 145 10.25 2.27 7.16
C GLU A 145 10.73 1.83 5.77
N VAL A 146 11.65 0.88 5.75
CA VAL A 146 12.27 0.38 4.53
C VAL A 146 12.07 -1.12 4.42
N LEU A 147 11.55 -1.57 3.28
CA LEU A 147 11.59 -2.97 2.86
C LEU A 147 12.79 -3.18 1.95
N ARG A 148 13.70 -4.06 2.34
CA ARG A 148 14.78 -4.54 1.48
C ARG A 148 14.27 -5.73 0.69
N VAL A 149 14.30 -5.61 -0.63
CA VAL A 149 13.96 -6.69 -1.56
C VAL A 149 15.25 -7.41 -1.95
N ASP A 150 15.24 -8.73 -1.85
CA ASP A 150 16.34 -9.56 -2.32
C ASP A 150 16.36 -9.57 -3.85
N LYS A 151 17.53 -9.74 -4.45
CA LYS A 151 17.64 -9.91 -5.90
C LYS A 151 16.83 -11.13 -6.34
N ALA A 152 16.06 -10.99 -7.41
CA ALA A 152 15.27 -12.09 -7.97
C ALA A 152 16.16 -13.23 -8.50
N GLU A 153 15.69 -14.47 -8.29
CA GLU A 153 16.37 -15.68 -8.73
C GLU A 153 15.87 -16.20 -10.09
N CYS A 154 14.90 -15.51 -10.71
CA CYS A 154 14.26 -15.93 -11.96
C CYS A 154 13.94 -14.71 -12.84
N ALA A 155 13.55 -14.98 -14.09
CA ALA A 155 13.27 -13.95 -15.08
C ALA A 155 11.95 -13.20 -14.85
N ARG A 156 10.98 -13.82 -14.13
CA ARG A 156 9.65 -13.23 -13.86
C ARG A 156 9.33 -13.33 -12.37
N PRO A 157 9.93 -12.46 -11.54
CA PRO A 157 9.69 -12.45 -10.09
C PRO A 157 8.21 -12.28 -9.76
N GLY A 158 7.76 -12.98 -8.74
CA GLY A 158 6.36 -13.02 -8.35
C GLY A 158 5.52 -14.05 -9.12
N TYR A 159 5.97 -14.49 -10.29
CA TYR A 159 5.30 -15.52 -11.10
C TYR A 159 6.06 -16.85 -11.07
N ASP A 160 7.33 -16.85 -11.43
CA ASP A 160 8.15 -18.05 -11.50
C ASP A 160 8.87 -18.35 -10.18
N CYS A 161 9.26 -17.32 -9.45
CA CYS A 161 9.87 -17.41 -8.12
C CYS A 161 9.28 -16.37 -7.17
N ASP A 162 9.54 -16.53 -5.87
CA ASP A 162 9.10 -15.58 -4.86
C ASP A 162 9.86 -14.26 -4.99
N VAL A 163 9.15 -13.15 -4.81
CA VAL A 163 9.77 -11.88 -4.44
C VAL A 163 9.92 -11.89 -2.92
N VAL A 164 11.15 -11.93 -2.44
CA VAL A 164 11.45 -11.95 -1.01
C VAL A 164 11.81 -10.55 -0.54
N SER A 165 11.12 -10.07 0.48
CA SER A 165 11.44 -8.78 1.09
C SER A 165 11.47 -8.85 2.61
N ARG A 166 12.29 -7.99 3.23
CA ARG A 166 12.46 -7.89 4.68
C ARG A 166 12.47 -6.44 5.12
N GLY A 167 11.73 -6.16 6.20
CA GLY A 167 11.74 -4.85 6.87
C GLY A 167 11.97 -5.03 8.37
N THR A 168 12.97 -4.37 8.92
CA THR A 168 13.25 -4.42 10.36
C THR A 168 12.81 -3.14 11.04
N VAL A 169 11.92 -3.25 12.00
CA VAL A 169 11.37 -2.14 12.78
C VAL A 169 11.77 -2.24 14.25
N LEU A 170 11.73 -1.12 14.95
CA LEU A 170 11.83 -1.06 16.40
C LEU A 170 10.43 -1.04 17.00
N ARG A 171 10.04 -2.12 17.68
CA ARG A 171 8.67 -2.28 18.21
C ARG A 171 8.30 -1.23 19.25
N GLY A 172 9.29 -0.72 20.01
CA GLY A 172 9.09 0.37 20.97
C GLY A 172 8.57 1.65 20.30
N ARG A 173 8.96 1.95 19.05
CA ARG A 173 8.42 3.10 18.29
C ARG A 173 6.92 3.03 18.03
N TYR A 174 6.34 1.84 18.16
CA TYR A 174 4.91 1.56 17.95
C TYR A 174 4.16 1.27 19.28
N GLY A 175 4.75 1.69 20.42
CA GLY A 175 4.14 1.51 21.74
C GLY A 175 4.09 0.06 22.22
N MET A 176 5.04 -0.78 21.77
CA MET A 176 5.21 -2.16 22.23
C MET A 176 6.44 -2.26 23.15
N ASP A 177 6.45 -1.44 24.20
CA ASP A 177 7.60 -1.31 25.12
C ASP A 177 7.64 -2.41 26.18
N ASN A 178 6.54 -3.10 26.41
CA ASN A 178 6.47 -4.21 27.35
C ASN A 178 7.40 -5.36 26.90
N TRP A 179 7.85 -6.16 27.84
CA TRP A 179 8.70 -7.32 27.60
C TRP A 179 10.13 -7.01 27.08
N GLN A 180 10.64 -5.78 27.25
CA GLN A 180 12.00 -5.41 26.83
C GLN A 180 13.09 -6.23 27.55
N PHE A 181 12.82 -6.72 28.75
CA PHE A 181 13.70 -7.61 29.50
C PHE A 181 13.80 -9.01 28.88
N ALA A 182 12.77 -9.46 28.12
CA ALA A 182 12.70 -10.80 27.55
C ALA A 182 12.91 -10.82 26.03
N LEU A 183 12.49 -9.77 25.32
CA LEU A 183 12.47 -9.70 23.87
C LEU A 183 13.33 -8.54 23.33
N SER A 184 13.93 -8.75 22.17
CA SER A 184 14.59 -7.71 21.41
C SER A 184 13.59 -6.64 20.98
N ASP A 185 14.05 -5.40 20.90
CA ASP A 185 13.27 -4.31 20.30
C ASP A 185 13.14 -4.43 18.78
N ARG A 186 14.07 -5.15 18.13
CA ARG A 186 14.05 -5.38 16.69
C ARG A 186 13.10 -6.52 16.31
N VAL A 187 12.14 -6.19 15.43
CA VAL A 187 11.25 -7.16 14.79
C VAL A 187 11.46 -7.07 13.29
N THR A 188 11.67 -8.20 12.64
CA THR A 188 11.84 -8.27 11.19
C THR A 188 10.61 -8.89 10.57
N PHE A 189 9.90 -8.12 9.74
CA PHE A 189 8.84 -8.64 8.87
C PHE A 189 9.47 -9.28 7.64
N VAL A 190 8.93 -10.41 7.22
CA VAL A 190 9.40 -11.17 6.05
C VAL A 190 8.21 -11.46 5.16
N LEU A 191 8.27 -11.01 3.92
CA LEU A 191 7.28 -11.30 2.88
C LEU A 191 7.92 -12.16 1.79
N ARG A 192 7.27 -13.25 1.45
CA ARG A 192 7.51 -14.05 0.24
C ARG A 192 6.27 -13.90 -0.64
N ALA A 193 6.40 -13.14 -1.70
CA ALA A 193 5.27 -12.70 -2.51
C ALA A 193 5.20 -13.46 -3.85
N ARG A 194 4.00 -13.92 -4.16
CA ARG A 194 3.58 -14.37 -5.49
C ARG A 194 2.45 -13.47 -5.98
N LEU A 195 2.34 -13.31 -7.28
CA LEU A 195 1.30 -12.52 -7.92
C LEU A 195 0.23 -13.42 -8.53
N THR A 196 -1.00 -12.91 -8.57
CA THR A 196 -2.10 -13.57 -9.28
C THR A 196 -1.98 -13.37 -10.79
N GLY A 197 -2.59 -14.29 -11.56
CA GLY A 197 -2.68 -14.16 -13.02
C GLY A 197 -1.43 -14.63 -13.76
N VAL A 198 -1.38 -14.27 -15.04
CA VAL A 198 -0.24 -14.53 -15.94
C VAL A 198 0.45 -13.19 -16.16
N PRO A 199 1.79 -13.13 -16.20
CA PRO A 199 2.49 -11.89 -16.53
C PRO A 199 2.05 -11.40 -17.90
N GLU A 200 1.77 -10.11 -18.01
CA GLU A 200 1.62 -9.49 -19.33
C GLU A 200 2.95 -9.59 -20.08
N PRO A 201 2.91 -9.88 -21.40
CA PRO A 201 4.10 -9.98 -22.23
C PRO A 201 4.85 -8.67 -22.37
#